data_46de33244f8b0cfd80f4b1ac58f28464
#
_entry.id   46de33244f8b0cfd80f4b1ac58f28464
#
_cell.length_a   1.000
_cell.length_b   1.000
_cell.length_c   1.000
_cell.angle_alpha   90.00
_cell.angle_beta   90.00
_cell.angle_gamma   90.00
#
_symmetry.space_group_name_H-M   'P 1'
#
loop_
_entity.id
_entity.type
_entity.pdbx_description
1 polymer ?
#
loop_
_entity_poly.entity_id
_entity_poly.type
_entity_poly.pdbx_seq_one_letter_code
_entity_poly.pdbx_strand_id
1 'polypeptide(L)'
;VSRGLGDVYKRQLIYCVEDYDGIRELISCALKSGGYEVKAFPKAKPFYEEIRNKEPSLVLLDIMLPDEDGYSILSKLKKDSHTQDVPVIMLTAKSSELDKVSGLEMGADDYITKPFGVMELLSRIKAVLRRAGKQNAEADVIEEQGVSLDASRRICSYNGQEVVLLSLIHI
;
A
#
# COMPACT_ATOMS: atom_id res chain seq x y z
N VAL A 1 7.14 -3.39 33.23
CA VAL A 1 7.27 -2.36 32.19
C VAL A 1 6.33 -2.74 31.05
N SER A 2 5.15 -2.15 31.05
CA SER A 2 4.22 -2.31 29.95
C SER A 2 4.81 -1.66 28.70
N ARG A 3 5.31 -2.45 27.78
CA ARG A 3 5.44 -2.01 26.41
C ARG A 3 4.02 -1.76 25.92
N GLY A 4 3.67 -0.49 25.80
CA GLY A 4 2.33 -0.09 25.45
C GLY A 4 1.89 -0.73 24.14
N LEU A 5 0.62 -1.04 24.02
CA LEU A 5 -0.09 -1.45 22.79
C LEU A 5 0.17 -0.51 21.58
N GLY A 6 0.86 0.63 21.78
CA GLY A 6 1.26 1.57 20.73
C GLY A 6 2.31 1.05 19.75
N ASP A 7 3.11 0.04 20.10
CA ASP A 7 4.12 -0.53 19.21
C ASP A 7 3.53 -1.56 18.22
N VAL A 8 2.30 -2.03 18.44
CA VAL A 8 1.64 -3.03 17.59
C VAL A 8 0.99 -2.39 16.35
N TYR A 9 0.71 -1.09 16.37
CA TYR A 9 0.11 -0.35 15.26
C TYR A 9 1.08 0.64 14.64
N LYS A 10 2.17 0.12 14.05
CA LYS A 10 3.02 0.96 13.22
C LYS A 10 2.21 1.48 12.04
N ARG A 11 2.08 2.81 11.92
CA ARG A 11 1.38 3.43 10.80
C ARG A 11 2.06 3.05 9.50
N GLN A 12 1.27 2.62 8.52
CA GLN A 12 1.79 2.32 7.18
C GLN A 12 2.20 3.61 6.48
N LEU A 13 3.38 3.58 5.88
CA LEU A 13 3.95 4.72 5.16
C LEU A 13 3.51 4.67 3.71
N ILE A 14 2.94 5.78 3.22
CA ILE A 14 2.53 5.95 1.84
C ILE A 14 3.33 7.09 1.22
N TYR A 15 3.91 6.85 0.05
CA TYR A 15 4.53 7.88 -0.76
C TYR A 15 3.54 8.38 -1.80
N CYS A 16 3.50 9.69 -2.00
CA CYS A 16 2.68 10.35 -3.01
C CYS A 16 3.57 11.17 -3.92
N VAL A 17 3.53 10.89 -5.22
CA VAL A 17 4.23 11.68 -6.23
C VAL A 17 3.19 12.42 -7.07
N GLU A 18 3.06 13.72 -6.86
CA GLU A 18 2.06 14.60 -7.45
C GLU A 18 2.64 16.01 -7.55
N ASP A 19 2.66 16.59 -8.75
CA ASP A 19 3.26 17.91 -8.98
C ASP A 19 2.35 19.07 -8.56
N TYR A 20 1.03 18.91 -8.63
CA TYR A 20 0.10 19.98 -8.27
C TYR A 20 -0.05 20.10 -6.75
N ASP A 21 0.34 21.25 -6.21
CA ASP A 21 0.42 21.48 -4.75
C ASP A 21 -0.92 21.24 -4.06
N GLY A 22 -2.02 21.75 -4.60
CA GLY A 22 -3.35 21.60 -4.00
C GLY A 22 -3.81 20.15 -3.89
N ILE A 23 -3.56 19.34 -4.90
CA ILE A 23 -3.90 17.89 -4.88
C ILE A 23 -2.96 17.16 -3.93
N ARG A 24 -1.67 17.48 -3.95
CA ARG A 24 -0.69 16.88 -3.04
C ARG A 24 -1.01 17.14 -1.58
N GLU A 25 -1.41 18.34 -1.23
CA GLU A 25 -1.86 18.70 0.13
C GLU A 25 -3.16 17.98 0.52
N LEU A 26 -4.14 17.93 -0.39
CA LEU A 26 -5.40 17.21 -0.18
C LEU A 26 -5.15 15.73 0.10
N ILE A 27 -4.34 15.09 -0.71
CA ILE A 27 -3.97 13.68 -0.52
C ILE A 27 -3.26 13.49 0.82
N SER A 28 -2.30 14.35 1.16
CA SER A 28 -1.56 14.26 2.41
C SER A 28 -2.47 14.39 3.62
N CYS A 29 -3.40 15.35 3.62
CA CYS A 29 -4.38 15.50 4.69
C CYS A 29 -5.32 14.30 4.79
N ALA A 30 -5.83 13.80 3.66
CA ALA A 30 -6.72 12.64 3.63
C ALA A 30 -6.04 11.40 4.20
N LEU A 31 -4.81 11.12 3.79
CA LEU A 31 -4.04 9.97 4.27
C LEU A 31 -3.73 10.05 5.77
N LYS A 32 -3.32 11.20 6.26
CA LYS A 32 -3.08 11.42 7.68
C LYS A 32 -4.36 11.22 8.50
N SER A 33 -5.51 11.72 8.02
CA SER A 33 -6.80 11.51 8.67
C SER A 33 -7.22 10.03 8.66
N GLY A 34 -6.81 9.28 7.65
CA GLY A 34 -7.01 7.83 7.54
C GLY A 34 -6.05 6.99 8.40
N GLY A 35 -5.14 7.61 9.14
CA GLY A 35 -4.20 6.92 10.02
C GLY A 35 -2.89 6.49 9.36
N TYR A 36 -2.57 7.00 8.17
CA TYR A 36 -1.33 6.72 7.46
C TYR A 36 -0.25 7.76 7.75
N GLU A 37 1.00 7.34 7.65
CA GLU A 37 2.15 8.23 7.53
C GLU A 37 2.38 8.55 6.05
N VAL A 38 2.68 9.80 5.71
CA VAL A 38 2.76 10.27 4.32
C VAL A 38 4.06 11.00 4.08
N LYS A 39 4.72 10.68 2.97
CA LYS A 39 5.74 11.54 2.35
C LYS A 39 5.29 11.88 0.94
N ALA A 40 5.27 13.16 0.62
CA ALA A 40 4.81 13.66 -0.67
C ALA A 40 5.94 14.34 -1.44
N PHE A 41 5.98 14.10 -2.74
CA PHE A 41 7.04 14.57 -3.63
C PHE A 41 6.43 15.28 -4.85
N PRO A 42 6.97 16.45 -5.24
CA PRO A 42 6.45 17.18 -6.39
C PRO A 42 6.93 16.61 -7.74
N LYS A 43 7.90 15.73 -7.75
CA LYS A 43 8.51 15.13 -8.94
C LYS A 43 9.27 13.83 -8.62
N ALA A 44 9.70 13.14 -9.68
CA ALA A 44 10.31 11.82 -9.56
C ALA A 44 11.66 11.81 -8.83
N LYS A 45 12.52 12.79 -9.05
CA LYS A 45 13.88 12.81 -8.51
C LYS A 45 13.95 12.68 -6.98
N PRO A 46 13.30 13.55 -6.18
CA PRO A 46 13.31 13.41 -4.73
C PRO A 46 12.62 12.13 -4.26
N PHE A 47 11.63 11.64 -4.99
CA PHE A 47 11.00 10.35 -4.71
C PHE A 47 11.98 9.18 -4.83
N TYR A 48 12.79 9.13 -5.89
CA TYR A 48 13.80 8.10 -6.06
C TYR A 48 14.88 8.12 -4.96
N GLU A 49 15.27 9.30 -4.53
CA GLU A 49 16.23 9.46 -3.44
C GLU A 49 15.70 8.88 -2.13
N GLU A 50 14.43 9.14 -1.82
CA GLU A 50 13.82 8.68 -0.58
C GLU A 50 13.48 7.18 -0.60
N ILE A 51 12.99 6.64 -1.72
CA ILE A 51 12.61 5.22 -1.78
C ILE A 51 13.81 4.28 -1.65
N ARG A 52 15.00 4.73 -1.99
CA ARG A 52 16.26 4.00 -1.74
C ARG A 52 16.60 3.90 -0.26
N ASN A 53 16.21 4.90 0.52
CA ASN A 53 16.48 4.95 1.96
C ASN A 53 15.42 4.21 2.76
N LYS A 54 14.17 4.34 2.38
CA LYS A 54 13.05 3.72 3.09
C LYS A 54 11.95 3.32 2.11
N GLU A 55 11.59 2.06 2.13
CA GLU A 55 10.51 1.50 1.32
C GLU A 55 9.15 1.83 1.93
N PRO A 56 8.20 2.38 1.13
CA PRO A 56 6.84 2.60 1.59
C PRO A 56 6.00 1.33 1.50
N SER A 57 4.84 1.33 2.17
CA SER A 57 3.83 0.29 2.02
C SER A 57 3.02 0.40 0.73
N LEU A 58 2.95 1.60 0.14
CA LEU A 58 2.23 1.89 -1.09
C LEU A 58 2.72 3.20 -1.70
N VAL A 59 2.67 3.29 -3.02
CA VAL A 59 2.96 4.51 -3.79
C VAL A 59 1.70 4.97 -4.52
N LEU A 60 1.34 6.24 -4.34
CA LEU A 60 0.40 6.96 -5.19
C LEU A 60 1.20 7.75 -6.22
N LEU A 61 0.96 7.51 -7.49
CA LEU A 61 1.80 8.01 -8.56
C LEU A 61 0.98 8.69 -9.65
N ASP A 62 1.19 10.00 -9.83
CA ASP A 62 0.60 10.72 -10.95
C ASP A 62 1.26 10.29 -12.26
N ILE A 63 0.45 10.18 -13.32
CA ILE A 63 0.93 9.86 -14.66
C ILE A 63 1.71 11.05 -15.24
N MET A 64 1.23 12.25 -15.05
CA MET A 64 1.82 13.47 -15.64
C MET A 64 2.67 14.23 -14.62
N LEU A 65 3.95 13.93 -14.58
CA LEU A 65 4.92 14.64 -13.75
C LEU A 65 5.86 15.49 -14.62
N PRO A 66 6.48 16.57 -14.07
CA PRO A 66 7.27 17.51 -14.86
C PRO A 66 8.61 16.96 -15.34
N ASP A 67 9.21 16.00 -14.61
CA ASP A 67 10.54 15.48 -14.87
C ASP A 67 10.54 14.08 -15.49
N GLU A 68 9.49 13.29 -15.27
CA GLU A 68 9.38 11.93 -15.80
C GLU A 68 7.92 11.49 -15.90
N ASP A 69 7.58 10.72 -16.92
CA ASP A 69 6.27 10.09 -17.05
C ASP A 69 6.02 9.05 -15.96
N GLY A 70 4.82 9.05 -15.37
CA GLY A 70 4.45 8.13 -14.31
C GLY A 70 4.50 6.65 -14.71
N TYR A 71 4.22 6.31 -15.95
CA TYR A 71 4.38 4.93 -16.45
C TYR A 71 5.84 4.49 -16.51
N SER A 72 6.74 5.40 -16.84
CA SER A 72 8.19 5.15 -16.79
C SER A 72 8.64 4.84 -15.37
N ILE A 73 8.17 5.62 -14.41
CA ILE A 73 8.46 5.38 -12.97
C ILE A 73 7.91 4.03 -12.53
N LEU A 74 6.66 3.72 -12.88
CA LEU A 74 6.04 2.42 -12.57
C LEU A 74 6.87 1.25 -13.13
N SER A 75 7.30 1.35 -14.40
CA SER A 75 8.14 0.33 -15.03
C SER A 75 9.45 0.12 -14.29
N LYS A 76 10.11 1.20 -13.88
CA LYS A 76 11.36 1.12 -13.11
C LYS A 76 11.15 0.48 -11.74
N LEU A 77 10.08 0.84 -11.03
CA LEU A 77 9.75 0.24 -9.73
C LEU A 77 9.50 -1.27 -9.84
N LYS A 78 8.81 -1.70 -10.88
CA LYS A 78 8.49 -3.13 -11.09
C LYS A 78 9.66 -3.97 -11.59
N LYS A 79 10.68 -3.36 -12.16
CA LYS A 79 11.92 -4.03 -12.59
C LYS A 79 12.99 -4.12 -11.51
N ASP A 80 12.92 -3.27 -10.50
CA ASP A 80 13.88 -3.27 -9.38
C ASP A 80 13.44 -4.29 -8.33
N SER A 81 14.33 -5.21 -7.98
CA SER A 81 14.08 -6.26 -6.98
C SER A 81 13.73 -5.72 -5.59
N HIS A 82 14.17 -4.51 -5.25
CA HIS A 82 13.86 -3.87 -3.96
C HIS A 82 12.46 -3.27 -3.91
N THR A 83 11.90 -2.86 -5.05
CA THR A 83 10.63 -2.13 -5.12
C THR A 83 9.53 -2.85 -5.89
N GLN A 84 9.83 -3.97 -6.53
CA GLN A 84 8.86 -4.70 -7.38
C GLN A 84 7.57 -5.12 -6.64
N ASP A 85 7.66 -5.39 -5.36
CA ASP A 85 6.53 -5.85 -4.54
C ASP A 85 5.76 -4.70 -3.89
N VAL A 86 6.25 -3.46 -3.99
CA VAL A 86 5.54 -2.28 -3.49
C VAL A 86 4.31 -2.01 -4.37
N PRO A 87 3.10 -2.02 -3.79
CA PRO A 87 1.90 -1.73 -4.56
C PRO A 87 1.87 -0.27 -5.02
N VAL A 88 1.40 -0.06 -6.25
CA VAL A 88 1.31 1.26 -6.88
C VAL A 88 -0.12 1.52 -7.35
N ILE A 89 -0.66 2.65 -6.95
CA ILE A 89 -1.92 3.19 -7.47
C ILE A 89 -1.59 4.39 -8.36
N MET A 90 -2.06 4.34 -9.60
CA MET A 90 -1.87 5.44 -10.55
C MET A 90 -2.97 6.50 -10.39
N LEU A 91 -2.57 7.75 -10.37
CA LEU A 91 -3.48 8.89 -10.41
C LEU A 91 -3.55 9.43 -11.83
N THR A 92 -4.73 9.53 -12.41
CA THR A 92 -4.92 9.96 -13.79
C THR A 92 -5.99 11.04 -13.94
N ALA A 93 -5.74 12.03 -14.78
CA ALA A 93 -6.73 13.06 -15.13
C ALA A 93 -7.75 12.56 -16.16
N LYS A 94 -7.52 11.42 -16.81
CA LYS A 94 -8.36 10.88 -17.88
C LYS A 94 -8.82 9.46 -17.57
N SER A 95 -10.12 9.23 -17.75
CA SER A 95 -10.76 7.91 -17.66
C SER A 95 -10.68 7.12 -18.98
N SER A 96 -9.54 7.17 -19.70
CA SER A 96 -9.36 6.32 -20.87
C SER A 96 -9.22 4.86 -20.45
N GLU A 97 -10.09 3.99 -20.93
CA GLU A 97 -10.00 2.55 -20.66
C GLU A 97 -8.69 1.96 -21.15
N LEU A 98 -8.17 2.43 -22.28
CA LEU A 98 -6.89 2.01 -22.84
C LEU A 98 -5.72 2.34 -21.92
N ASP A 99 -5.71 3.54 -21.33
CA ASP A 99 -4.66 3.94 -20.40
C ASP A 99 -4.71 3.12 -19.10
N LYS A 100 -5.91 2.82 -18.60
CA LYS A 100 -6.11 1.96 -17.43
C LYS A 100 -5.65 0.52 -17.69
N VAL A 101 -6.00 -0.05 -18.83
CA VAL A 101 -5.58 -1.40 -19.23
C VAL A 101 -4.06 -1.47 -19.36
N SER A 102 -3.45 -0.51 -20.07
CA SER A 102 -1.99 -0.46 -20.25
C SER A 102 -1.25 -0.38 -18.91
N GLY A 103 -1.74 0.42 -17.98
CA GLY A 103 -1.10 0.54 -16.67
C GLY A 103 -1.26 -0.69 -15.79
N LEU A 104 -2.41 -1.35 -15.80
CA LEU A 104 -2.60 -2.62 -15.09
C LEU A 104 -1.71 -3.72 -15.66
N GLU A 105 -1.54 -3.78 -16.99
CA GLU A 105 -0.59 -4.68 -17.65
C GLU A 105 0.87 -4.38 -17.27
N MET A 106 1.21 -3.12 -16.97
CA MET A 106 2.53 -2.72 -16.48
C MET A 106 2.76 -3.01 -15.00
N GLY A 107 1.75 -3.50 -14.29
CA GLY A 107 1.85 -3.90 -12.88
C GLY A 107 1.31 -2.88 -11.87
N ALA A 108 0.52 -1.88 -12.30
CA ALA A 108 -0.24 -1.05 -11.38
C ALA A 108 -1.32 -1.88 -10.67
N ASP A 109 -1.50 -1.64 -9.39
CA ASP A 109 -2.47 -2.37 -8.57
C ASP A 109 -3.88 -1.78 -8.66
N ASP A 110 -3.99 -0.49 -8.93
CA ASP A 110 -5.26 0.21 -9.14
C ASP A 110 -5.05 1.56 -9.81
N TYR A 111 -6.15 2.18 -10.20
CA TYR A 111 -6.24 3.51 -10.79
C TYR A 111 -7.25 4.38 -10.06
N ILE A 112 -6.92 5.63 -9.89
CA ILE A 112 -7.85 6.66 -9.39
C ILE A 112 -7.91 7.80 -10.41
N THR A 113 -9.12 8.07 -10.90
CA THR A 113 -9.37 9.16 -11.84
C THR A 113 -9.58 10.46 -11.09
N LYS A 114 -8.90 11.52 -11.49
CA LYS A 114 -9.12 12.90 -11.00
C LYS A 114 -10.31 13.53 -11.71
N PRO A 115 -11.19 14.26 -11.02
CA PRO A 115 -11.21 14.48 -9.58
C PRO A 115 -11.73 13.26 -8.81
N PHE A 116 -11.22 13.02 -7.61
CA PHE A 116 -11.64 11.91 -6.75
C PHE A 116 -12.10 12.42 -5.38
N GLY A 117 -12.97 11.66 -4.75
CA GLY A 117 -13.37 11.90 -3.36
C GLY A 117 -12.39 11.31 -2.37
N VAL A 118 -12.29 11.89 -1.18
CA VAL A 118 -11.45 11.41 -0.09
C VAL A 118 -11.81 9.96 0.30
N MET A 119 -13.09 9.64 0.36
CA MET A 119 -13.56 8.30 0.71
C MET A 119 -13.18 7.26 -0.35
N GLU A 120 -13.26 7.61 -1.63
CA GLU A 120 -12.80 6.74 -2.72
C GLU A 120 -11.31 6.46 -2.61
N LEU A 121 -10.49 7.51 -2.42
CA LEU A 121 -9.05 7.40 -2.24
C LEU A 121 -8.70 6.43 -1.10
N LEU A 122 -9.24 6.66 0.09
CA LEU A 122 -8.98 5.83 1.27
C LEU A 122 -9.47 4.38 1.10
N SER A 123 -10.61 4.18 0.48
CA SER A 123 -11.16 2.83 0.22
C SER A 123 -10.31 2.03 -0.74
N ARG A 124 -9.80 2.65 -1.81
CA ARG A 124 -8.92 1.99 -2.79
C ARG A 124 -7.56 1.65 -2.18
N ILE A 125 -6.98 2.56 -1.43
CA ILE A 125 -5.73 2.34 -0.70
C ILE A 125 -5.88 1.15 0.26
N LYS A 126 -6.93 1.14 1.05
CA LYS A 126 -7.22 0.06 2.00
C LYS A 126 -7.38 -1.29 1.31
N ALA A 127 -8.07 -1.34 0.17
CA ALA A 127 -8.24 -2.55 -0.62
C ALA A 127 -6.92 -3.06 -1.19
N VAL A 128 -6.08 -2.18 -1.72
CA VAL A 128 -4.77 -2.54 -2.27
C VAL A 128 -3.82 -3.03 -1.18
N LEU A 129 -3.74 -2.34 -0.06
CA LEU A 129 -2.91 -2.77 1.08
C LEU A 129 -3.35 -4.12 1.65
N ARG A 130 -4.64 -4.38 1.72
CA ARG A 130 -5.18 -5.68 2.15
C ARG A 130 -4.75 -6.81 1.22
N ARG A 131 -4.80 -6.62 -0.09
CA ARG A 131 -4.36 -7.61 -1.10
C ARG A 131 -2.87 -7.87 -1.01
N ALA A 132 -2.07 -6.82 -0.89
CA ALA A 132 -0.61 -6.91 -0.71
C ALA A 132 -0.25 -7.65 0.59
N GLY A 133 -0.93 -7.38 1.69
CA GLY A 133 -0.75 -8.08 2.96
C GLY A 133 -1.05 -9.58 2.87
N LYS A 134 -2.04 -9.99 2.09
CA LYS A 134 -2.37 -11.41 1.87
C LYS A 134 -1.31 -12.15 1.06
N GLN A 135 -0.64 -11.49 0.14
CA GLN A 135 0.47 -12.08 -0.62
C GLN A 135 1.71 -12.28 0.25
N ASN A 136 1.91 -11.41 1.22
CA ASN A 136 3.00 -11.56 2.21
C ASN A 136 2.63 -12.50 3.36
N ALA A 137 1.37 -12.85 3.53
CA ALA A 137 0.86 -13.67 4.64
C ALA A 137 1.19 -15.17 4.51
N GLU A 138 1.75 -15.63 3.40
CA GLU A 138 2.39 -16.96 3.34
C GLU A 138 3.64 -17.04 4.26
N ALA A 139 4.10 -15.90 4.78
CA ALA A 139 5.23 -15.80 5.71
C ALA A 139 4.82 -15.64 7.18
N ASP A 140 3.54 -15.46 7.50
CA ASP A 140 3.05 -15.20 8.86
C ASP A 140 2.53 -16.46 9.59
N VAL A 141 3.11 -17.61 9.30
CA VAL A 141 2.90 -18.81 10.13
C VAL A 141 3.88 -18.77 11.29
N ILE A 142 3.38 -18.44 12.46
CA ILE A 142 4.16 -18.53 13.71
C ILE A 142 4.02 -19.95 14.24
N GLU A 143 5.12 -20.70 14.23
CA GLU A 143 5.20 -22.01 14.87
C GLU A 143 6.05 -21.92 16.12
N GLU A 144 5.44 -22.19 17.26
CA GLU A 144 6.15 -22.32 18.53
C GLU A 144 5.53 -23.45 19.38
N GLN A 145 6.37 -24.38 19.81
CA GLN A 145 6.00 -25.49 20.69
C GLN A 145 4.80 -26.33 20.22
N GLY A 146 4.68 -26.56 18.91
CA GLY A 146 3.58 -27.35 18.33
C GLY A 146 2.29 -26.58 18.09
N VAL A 147 2.27 -25.28 18.39
CA VAL A 147 1.17 -24.36 18.02
C VAL A 147 1.56 -23.63 16.75
N SER A 148 0.74 -23.77 15.72
CA SER A 148 0.85 -23.01 14.48
C SER A 148 -0.32 -22.04 14.37
N LEU A 149 -0.03 -20.76 14.19
CA LEU A 149 -1.02 -19.72 13.99
C LEU A 149 -0.86 -19.11 12.60
N ASP A 150 -1.84 -19.34 11.74
CA ASP A 150 -1.98 -18.66 10.47
C ASP A 150 -2.89 -17.44 10.66
N ALA A 151 -2.28 -16.30 10.86
CA ALA A 151 -3.00 -15.05 11.10
C ALA A 151 -3.84 -14.59 9.91
N SER A 152 -3.44 -14.95 8.68
CA SER A 152 -4.13 -14.57 7.45
C SER A 152 -5.41 -15.38 7.24
N ARG A 153 -5.37 -16.66 7.56
CA ARG A 153 -6.50 -17.58 7.47
C ARG A 153 -7.30 -17.64 8.75
N ARG A 154 -6.80 -17.03 9.85
CA ARG A 154 -7.36 -17.14 11.19
C ARG A 154 -7.50 -18.58 11.68
N ILE A 155 -6.54 -19.40 11.29
CA ILE A 155 -6.49 -20.81 11.66
C ILE A 155 -5.42 -20.98 12.74
N CYS A 156 -5.79 -21.63 13.82
CA CYS A 156 -4.87 -22.11 14.84
C CYS A 156 -4.82 -23.64 14.79
N SER A 157 -3.65 -24.21 14.71
CA SER A 157 -3.48 -25.67 14.81
C SER A 157 -2.51 -26.03 15.94
N TYR A 158 -2.78 -27.16 16.58
CA TYR A 158 -1.92 -27.74 17.61
C TYR A 158 -1.51 -29.15 17.19
N ASN A 159 -0.20 -29.38 17.09
CA ASN A 159 0.35 -30.65 16.62
C ASN A 159 -0.25 -31.14 15.28
N GLY A 160 -0.50 -30.19 14.36
CA GLY A 160 -1.03 -30.45 13.02
C GLY A 160 -2.55 -30.67 12.96
N GLN A 161 -3.27 -30.55 14.08
CA GLN A 161 -4.73 -30.57 14.11
C GLN A 161 -5.30 -29.17 14.26
N GLU A 162 -6.22 -28.83 13.37
CA GLU A 162 -6.90 -27.53 13.41
C GLU A 162 -7.73 -27.42 14.70
N VAL A 163 -7.46 -26.36 15.45
CA VAL A 163 -8.20 -26.05 16.68
C VAL A 163 -9.18 -24.94 16.36
N VAL A 164 -10.46 -25.25 16.44
CA VAL A 164 -11.51 -24.22 16.35
C VAL A 164 -11.45 -23.38 17.63
N LEU A 165 -10.87 -22.20 17.53
CA LEU A 165 -11.03 -21.19 18.57
C LEU A 165 -12.48 -20.74 18.52
N LEU A 166 -13.33 -21.34 19.33
CA LEU A 166 -14.64 -20.80 19.63
C LEU A 166 -14.43 -19.36 20.06
N SER A 167 -14.95 -18.43 19.25
CA SER A 167 -14.74 -17.01 19.50
C SER A 167 -15.31 -16.67 20.87
N LEU A 168 -14.43 -16.45 21.81
CA LEU A 168 -14.75 -15.79 23.09
C LEU A 168 -15.06 -14.30 22.89
N ILE A 169 -15.36 -13.89 21.66
CA ILE A 169 -15.69 -12.52 21.28
C ILE A 169 -17.22 -12.36 21.23
N HIS A 170 -17.88 -12.81 22.25
CA HIS A 170 -19.24 -12.40 22.57
C HIS A 170 -19.28 -11.89 24.00
N ILE A 171 -18.70 -10.74 24.15
CA ILE A 171 -19.03 -9.88 25.28
C ILE A 171 -19.46 -8.53 24.74
#